data_024e81026ab7fb3a90523a7846ed1bcf
#
_entry.id   024e81026ab7fb3a90523a7846ed1bcf
#
_cell.length_a   1.000
_cell.length_b   1.000
_cell.length_c   1.000
_cell.angle_alpha   90.00
_cell.angle_beta   90.00
_cell.angle_gamma   90.00
#
_symmetry.space_group_name_H-M   'P 1'
#
loop_
_entity.id
_entity.type
_entity.pdbx_description
1 polymer ?
#
loop_
_entity_poly.entity_id
_entity_poly.type
_entity_poly.pdbx_seq_one_letter_code
_entity_poly.pdbx_strand_id
1 'polypeptide(L)'
;MGMRSRDIPDSAITASSIYDEYHQAYHGRLDNRAKTEDCGRWSPKNNQKGEWLQVDFGRSELVGGIITQGRDAVAQWVASFTVSCGLSTSSLATIQESGVEKIFAGNSDVDTKVINMFPKPITCRFIRVHPQTWYIYINMRVEFIKGVCHDLYI
;
A
#
# COMPACT_ATOMS: atom_id res chain seq x y z
N MET A 1 -9.05 -6.57 -1.09
CA MET A 1 -8.45 -7.91 -0.81
C MET A 1 -8.26 -8.17 0.69
N GLY A 2 -8.94 -7.46 1.57
CA GLY A 2 -8.93 -7.77 2.99
C GLY A 2 -8.27 -6.74 3.89
N MET A 3 -7.80 -5.63 3.38
CA MET A 3 -7.34 -4.50 4.21
C MET A 3 -8.53 -3.83 4.89
N ARG A 4 -9.50 -3.37 4.10
CA ARG A 4 -10.70 -2.69 4.59
C ARG A 4 -11.60 -3.63 5.40
N SER A 5 -11.82 -4.84 4.93
CA SER A 5 -12.68 -5.84 5.58
C SER A 5 -12.08 -6.44 6.87
N ARG A 6 -10.78 -6.28 7.07
CA ARG A 6 -9.99 -6.90 8.14
C ARG A 6 -9.81 -8.41 8.00
N ASP A 7 -10.08 -8.98 6.81
CA ASP A 7 -9.76 -10.39 6.53
C ASP A 7 -8.25 -10.64 6.56
N ILE A 8 -7.44 -9.65 6.17
CA ILE A 8 -6.00 -9.67 6.43
C ILE A 8 -5.78 -9.28 7.90
N PRO A 9 -5.20 -10.17 8.73
CA PRO A 9 -5.00 -9.87 10.14
C PRO A 9 -3.95 -8.78 10.35
N ASP A 10 -4.03 -8.07 11.47
CA ASP A 10 -3.08 -7.01 11.82
C ASP A 10 -1.63 -7.49 11.80
N SER A 11 -1.37 -8.72 12.25
CA SER A 11 -0.03 -9.33 12.27
C SER A 11 0.60 -9.52 10.88
N ALA A 12 -0.20 -9.53 9.83
CA ALA A 12 0.26 -9.68 8.45
C ALA A 12 0.62 -8.35 7.79
N ILE A 13 0.41 -7.23 8.47
CA ILE A 13 0.69 -5.89 7.96
C ILE A 13 1.84 -5.32 8.77
N THR A 14 2.96 -5.06 8.10
CA THR A 14 4.21 -4.58 8.70
C THR A 14 4.72 -3.36 7.96
N ALA A 15 5.70 -2.68 8.53
CA ALA A 15 6.33 -1.51 7.92
C ALA A 15 7.81 -1.44 8.28
N SER A 16 8.56 -0.67 7.52
CA SER A 16 9.97 -0.38 7.82
C SER A 16 10.14 0.28 9.19
N SER A 17 9.21 1.17 9.53
CA SER A 17 9.13 1.85 10.83
C SER A 17 7.73 2.41 11.04
N ILE A 18 7.45 2.84 12.26
CA ILE A 18 6.22 3.54 12.63
C ILE A 18 6.58 4.83 13.37
N TYR A 19 5.78 5.87 13.21
CA TYR A 19 5.97 7.16 13.88
C TYR A 19 5.90 6.98 15.40
N ASP A 20 4.87 6.33 15.87
CA ASP A 20 4.67 5.88 17.26
C ASP A 20 3.65 4.72 17.30
N GLU A 21 3.29 4.28 18.48
CA GLU A 21 2.37 3.15 18.70
C GLU A 21 0.96 3.37 18.16
N TYR A 22 0.54 4.63 17.95
CA TYR A 22 -0.77 4.99 17.39
C TYR A 22 -0.78 5.01 15.86
N HIS A 23 0.40 4.88 15.23
CA HIS A 23 0.59 4.91 13.78
C HIS A 23 1.07 3.55 13.24
N GLN A 24 0.53 2.47 13.78
CA GLN A 24 0.91 1.12 13.38
C GLN A 24 0.69 0.87 11.88
N ALA A 25 1.47 -0.07 11.35
CA ALA A 25 1.32 -0.49 9.96
C ALA A 25 -0.12 -0.92 9.64
N TYR A 26 -0.73 -1.70 10.52
CA TYR A 26 -2.10 -2.20 10.35
C TYR A 26 -3.18 -1.12 10.49
N HIS A 27 -2.86 0.09 10.95
CA HIS A 27 -3.75 1.24 10.87
C HIS A 27 -3.88 1.81 9.44
N GLY A 28 -2.99 1.43 8.53
CA GLY A 28 -2.97 1.86 7.13
C GLY A 28 -4.01 1.17 6.24
N ARG A 29 -5.13 0.75 6.78
CA ARG A 29 -6.23 0.13 6.01
C ARG A 29 -7.09 1.18 5.33
N LEU A 30 -7.52 0.89 4.11
CA LEU A 30 -8.44 1.78 3.38
C LEU A 30 -9.68 2.09 4.23
N ASP A 31 -10.15 3.33 4.17
CA ASP A 31 -11.30 3.85 4.91
C ASP A 31 -11.15 3.86 6.44
N ASN A 32 -10.00 3.50 6.97
CA ASN A 32 -9.78 3.61 8.41
C ASN A 32 -9.84 5.07 8.85
N ARG A 33 -10.33 5.32 10.05
CA ARG A 33 -10.51 6.64 10.64
C ARG A 33 -9.84 6.69 12.02
N ALA A 34 -9.40 7.88 12.42
CA ALA A 34 -8.84 8.10 13.73
C ALA A 34 -9.85 7.76 14.85
N LYS A 35 -9.37 7.04 15.85
CA LYS A 35 -10.09 6.64 17.07
C LYS A 35 -9.13 6.70 18.24
N THR A 36 -9.59 6.34 19.43
CA THR A 36 -8.72 6.13 20.58
C THR A 36 -7.67 5.07 20.24
N GLU A 37 -6.38 5.40 20.41
CA GLU A 37 -5.23 4.51 20.17
C GLU A 37 -5.00 4.08 18.69
N ASP A 38 -5.71 4.68 17.75
CA ASP A 38 -5.58 4.42 16.32
C ASP A 38 -5.68 5.75 15.57
N CYS A 39 -4.57 6.20 15.00
CA CYS A 39 -4.55 7.44 14.22
C CYS A 39 -5.16 7.30 12.83
N GLY A 40 -5.69 6.14 12.47
CA GLY A 40 -6.43 5.93 11.23
C GLY A 40 -5.58 5.82 9.97
N ARG A 41 -4.25 5.66 10.11
CA ARG A 41 -3.32 5.51 8.98
C ARG A 41 -1.97 5.00 9.47
N TRP A 42 -1.15 4.55 8.53
CA TRP A 42 0.26 4.32 8.78
C TRP A 42 1.07 5.59 8.51
N SER A 43 2.05 5.85 9.37
CA SER A 43 3.11 6.83 9.16
C SER A 43 4.43 6.26 9.65
N PRO A 44 5.53 6.42 8.89
CA PRO A 44 6.84 5.97 9.32
C PRO A 44 7.46 6.90 10.38
N LYS A 45 8.49 6.41 11.06
CA LYS A 45 9.25 7.20 12.02
C LYS A 45 10.00 8.35 11.36
N ASN A 46 10.57 8.10 10.18
CA ASN A 46 11.33 9.09 9.43
C ASN A 46 10.60 9.47 8.15
N ASN A 47 10.53 10.76 7.88
CA ASN A 47 9.85 11.30 6.71
C ASN A 47 10.82 11.31 5.52
N GLN A 48 11.15 10.13 4.99
CA GLN A 48 12.19 9.96 3.97
C GLN A 48 11.88 8.81 3.02
N LYS A 49 12.51 8.83 1.84
CA LYS A 49 12.53 7.68 0.94
C LYS A 49 13.23 6.49 1.63
N GLY A 50 12.82 5.28 1.25
CA GLY A 50 13.31 4.05 1.85
C GLY A 50 12.36 3.44 2.87
N GLU A 51 11.37 4.19 3.31
CA GLU A 51 10.28 3.67 4.14
C GLU A 51 9.28 2.90 3.30
N TRP A 52 8.66 1.88 3.90
CA TRP A 52 7.70 1.02 3.20
C TRP A 52 6.63 0.43 4.13
N LEU A 53 5.49 0.15 3.54
CA LEU A 53 4.39 -0.61 4.13
C LEU A 53 4.29 -1.95 3.42
N GLN A 54 4.19 -3.05 4.16
CA GLN A 54 4.14 -4.41 3.61
C GLN A 54 2.90 -5.15 4.06
N VAL A 55 2.35 -5.94 3.15
CA VAL A 55 1.26 -6.87 3.45
C VAL A 55 1.70 -8.29 3.04
N ASP A 56 1.49 -9.24 3.97
CA ASP A 56 1.59 -10.67 3.71
C ASP A 56 0.18 -11.22 3.51
N PHE A 57 -0.14 -11.65 2.30
CA PHE A 57 -1.44 -12.27 2.01
C PHE A 57 -1.59 -13.67 2.61
N GLY A 58 -0.51 -14.22 3.16
CA GLY A 58 -0.50 -15.56 3.76
C GLY A 58 -0.40 -16.69 2.74
N ARG A 59 -0.55 -16.38 1.47
CA ARG A 59 -0.48 -17.30 0.32
C ARG A 59 -0.27 -16.50 -0.96
N SER A 60 0.07 -17.19 -2.06
CA SER A 60 0.12 -16.57 -3.37
C SER A 60 -1.26 -16.08 -3.79
N GLU A 61 -1.34 -14.81 -4.17
CA GLU A 61 -2.55 -14.16 -4.67
C GLU A 61 -2.25 -13.44 -5.99
N LEU A 62 -3.22 -13.41 -6.88
CA LEU A 62 -3.14 -12.58 -8.08
C LEU A 62 -3.61 -11.18 -7.73
N VAL A 63 -2.71 -10.19 -7.82
CA VAL A 63 -2.99 -8.79 -7.49
C VAL A 63 -3.02 -7.97 -8.77
N GLY A 64 -4.10 -7.20 -8.98
CA GLY A 64 -4.32 -6.41 -10.18
C GLY A 64 -4.08 -4.92 -10.00
N GLY A 65 -4.07 -4.41 -8.77
CA GLY A 65 -3.90 -2.99 -8.52
C GLY A 65 -3.92 -2.62 -7.05
N ILE A 66 -3.86 -1.32 -6.79
CA ILE A 66 -3.83 -0.74 -5.45
C ILE A 66 -4.74 0.49 -5.39
N ILE A 67 -5.39 0.67 -4.24
CA ILE A 67 -6.18 1.86 -3.92
C ILE A 67 -5.49 2.56 -2.76
N THR A 68 -5.29 3.87 -2.85
CA THR A 68 -4.65 4.66 -1.80
C THR A 68 -5.50 5.85 -1.37
N GLN A 69 -5.34 6.23 -0.10
CA GLN A 69 -5.87 7.44 0.51
C GLN A 69 -4.77 8.13 1.32
N GLY A 70 -4.97 9.42 1.59
CA GLY A 70 -4.10 10.17 2.48
C GLY A 70 -4.46 9.98 3.95
N ARG A 71 -4.00 10.92 4.78
CA ARG A 71 -4.30 10.96 6.21
C ARG A 71 -5.75 11.38 6.44
N ASP A 72 -6.42 10.72 7.39
CA ASP A 72 -7.75 11.16 7.84
C ASP A 72 -7.67 12.57 8.45
N ALA A 73 -8.57 13.46 8.01
CA ALA A 73 -8.85 14.77 8.57
C ALA A 73 -7.74 15.84 8.53
N VAL A 74 -6.52 15.53 8.11
CA VAL A 74 -5.39 16.48 8.04
C VAL A 74 -4.70 16.37 6.67
N ALA A 75 -4.36 17.51 6.06
CA ALA A 75 -3.77 17.60 4.73
C ALA A 75 -2.33 17.05 4.67
N GLN A 76 -2.19 15.74 4.66
CA GLN A 76 -0.94 15.01 4.47
C GLN A 76 -1.22 13.72 3.69
N TRP A 77 -0.43 13.44 2.67
CA TRP A 77 -0.63 12.27 1.80
C TRP A 77 0.64 11.91 1.04
N VAL A 78 0.70 10.67 0.57
CA VAL A 78 1.72 10.22 -0.38
C VAL A 78 1.27 10.57 -1.79
N ALA A 79 2.08 11.35 -2.50
CA ALA A 79 1.77 11.85 -3.83
C ALA A 79 2.25 10.93 -4.96
N SER A 80 3.28 10.11 -4.71
CA SER A 80 3.73 9.07 -5.63
C SER A 80 4.43 7.94 -4.88
N PHE A 81 4.40 6.76 -5.45
CA PHE A 81 4.97 5.56 -4.84
C PHE A 81 5.35 4.52 -5.90
N THR A 82 6.22 3.59 -5.51
CA THR A 82 6.48 2.37 -6.25
C THR A 82 5.94 1.17 -5.48
N VAL A 83 5.82 0.04 -6.13
CA VAL A 83 5.34 -1.21 -5.53
C VAL A 83 6.30 -2.33 -5.87
N SER A 84 6.67 -3.13 -4.89
CA SER A 84 7.41 -4.37 -5.09
C SER A 84 6.60 -5.56 -4.59
N CYS A 85 6.84 -6.72 -5.19
CA CYS A 85 6.03 -7.91 -4.98
C CYS A 85 6.89 -9.17 -5.15
N GLY A 86 6.60 -10.19 -4.36
CA GLY A 86 7.31 -11.46 -4.45
C GLY A 86 6.67 -12.56 -3.61
N LEU A 87 7.19 -13.76 -3.75
CA LEU A 87 6.74 -14.94 -2.99
C LEU A 87 7.46 -15.08 -1.64
N SER A 88 8.54 -14.31 -1.45
CA SER A 88 9.25 -14.18 -0.18
C SER A 88 9.76 -12.75 -0.02
N THR A 89 10.10 -12.35 1.20
CA THR A 89 10.64 -11.01 1.47
C THR A 89 12.05 -10.81 0.93
N SER A 90 12.76 -11.88 0.59
CA SER A 90 14.08 -11.84 -0.05
C SER A 90 14.05 -11.82 -1.58
N SER A 91 12.88 -11.96 -2.19
CA SER A 91 12.69 -12.03 -3.64
C SER A 91 11.71 -10.98 -4.19
N LEU A 92 11.59 -9.84 -3.51
CA LEU A 92 10.72 -8.75 -3.96
C LEU A 92 11.30 -8.10 -5.22
N ALA A 93 10.46 -7.96 -6.24
CA ALA A 93 10.79 -7.28 -7.49
C ALA A 93 9.86 -6.07 -7.67
N THR A 94 10.43 -4.93 -8.01
CA THR A 94 9.66 -3.71 -8.28
C THR A 94 8.85 -3.88 -9.57
N ILE A 95 7.59 -3.46 -9.53
CA ILE A 95 6.72 -3.45 -10.71
C ILE A 95 7.30 -2.49 -11.74
N GLN A 96 7.41 -2.99 -12.97
CA GLN A 96 7.94 -2.26 -14.11
C GLN A 96 6.88 -2.06 -15.18
N GLU A 97 7.07 -1.03 -15.99
CA GLU A 97 6.33 -0.78 -17.22
C GLU A 97 7.35 -0.48 -18.32
N SER A 98 7.30 -1.26 -19.39
CA SER A 98 8.26 -1.14 -20.52
C SER A 98 9.74 -1.21 -20.06
N GLY A 99 10.04 -2.09 -19.10
CA GLY A 99 11.39 -2.31 -18.59
C GLY A 99 11.89 -1.27 -17.60
N VAL A 100 11.06 -0.31 -17.21
CA VAL A 100 11.40 0.79 -16.28
C VAL A 100 10.54 0.67 -15.03
N GLU A 101 11.11 0.98 -13.87
CA GLU A 101 10.39 1.04 -12.61
C GLU A 101 9.15 1.93 -12.74
N LYS A 102 7.97 1.38 -12.41
CA LYS A 102 6.71 2.11 -12.49
C LYS A 102 6.54 2.99 -11.26
N ILE A 103 6.43 4.30 -11.48
CA ILE A 103 6.04 5.26 -10.45
C ILE A 103 4.54 5.51 -10.59
N PHE A 104 3.80 5.17 -9.55
CA PHE A 104 2.35 5.36 -9.50
C PHE A 104 2.02 6.75 -8.94
N ALA A 105 1.05 7.42 -9.55
CA ALA A 105 0.50 8.64 -8.99
C ALA A 105 -0.37 8.30 -7.78
N GLY A 106 -0.08 8.93 -6.65
CA GLY A 106 -0.82 8.76 -5.41
C GLY A 106 -1.91 9.81 -5.24
N ASN A 107 -2.06 10.29 -4.02
CA ASN A 107 -3.14 11.17 -3.61
C ASN A 107 -2.78 12.66 -3.77
N SER A 108 -3.82 13.49 -3.79
CA SER A 108 -3.74 14.96 -3.77
C SER A 108 -4.72 15.59 -2.77
N ASP A 109 -5.35 14.75 -1.95
CA ASP A 109 -6.21 15.14 -0.83
C ASP A 109 -6.23 14.02 0.22
N VAL A 110 -7.05 14.18 1.27
CA VAL A 110 -7.09 13.24 2.40
C VAL A 110 -7.91 12.00 2.15
N ASP A 111 -9.04 12.08 1.44
CA ASP A 111 -10.04 11.01 1.40
C ASP A 111 -10.35 10.42 0.03
N THR A 112 -10.04 11.14 -1.06
CA THR A 112 -10.31 10.60 -2.40
C THR A 112 -9.51 9.33 -2.63
N LYS A 113 -10.20 8.25 -2.95
CA LYS A 113 -9.56 6.99 -3.31
C LYS A 113 -8.95 7.11 -4.69
N VAL A 114 -7.66 6.89 -4.79
CA VAL A 114 -6.95 6.83 -6.08
C VAL A 114 -6.69 5.37 -6.41
N ILE A 115 -7.17 4.94 -7.56
CA ILE A 115 -7.05 3.57 -8.05
C ILE A 115 -5.95 3.52 -9.09
N ASN A 116 -4.96 2.66 -8.86
CA ASN A 116 -3.90 2.36 -9.83
C ASN A 116 -3.94 0.88 -10.17
N MET A 117 -4.27 0.56 -11.42
CA MET A 117 -4.13 -0.79 -11.94
C MET A 117 -2.68 -1.04 -12.34
N PHE A 118 -2.17 -2.24 -12.03
CA PHE A 118 -0.85 -2.63 -12.48
C PHE A 118 -0.85 -2.87 -14.00
N PRO A 119 0.28 -2.68 -14.70
CA PRO A 119 0.38 -2.95 -16.14
C PRO A 119 -0.07 -4.38 -16.49
N LYS A 120 0.25 -5.33 -15.61
CA LYS A 120 -0.22 -6.73 -15.64
C LYS A 120 -0.55 -7.18 -14.23
N PRO A 121 -1.58 -7.99 -14.00
CA PRO A 121 -1.77 -8.65 -12.72
C PRO A 121 -0.53 -9.49 -12.37
N ILE A 122 -0.16 -9.48 -11.10
CA ILE A 122 1.06 -10.13 -10.61
C ILE A 122 0.70 -11.08 -9.49
N THR A 123 1.26 -12.29 -9.54
CA THR A 123 1.17 -13.24 -8.44
C THR A 123 2.20 -12.90 -7.38
N CYS A 124 1.75 -12.60 -6.17
CA CYS A 124 2.62 -12.39 -5.02
C CYS A 124 1.97 -12.83 -3.71
N ARG A 125 2.82 -13.17 -2.75
CA ARG A 125 2.42 -13.36 -1.37
C ARG A 125 2.70 -12.09 -0.55
N PHE A 126 3.85 -11.45 -0.76
CA PHE A 126 4.27 -10.23 -0.08
C PHE A 126 4.25 -9.06 -1.06
N ILE A 127 3.67 -7.94 -0.65
CA ILE A 127 3.63 -6.72 -1.43
C ILE A 127 4.06 -5.55 -0.56
N ARG A 128 4.97 -4.71 -1.10
CA ARG A 128 5.44 -3.49 -0.44
C ARG A 128 5.07 -2.26 -1.23
N VAL A 129 4.63 -1.25 -0.52
CA VAL A 129 4.38 0.09 -1.06
C VAL A 129 5.50 1.00 -0.57
N HIS A 130 6.19 1.65 -1.51
CA HIS A 130 7.36 2.50 -1.24
C HIS A 130 7.04 3.95 -1.58
N PRO A 131 6.73 4.81 -0.61
CA PRO A 131 6.52 6.24 -0.87
C PRO A 131 7.74 6.88 -1.55
N GLN A 132 7.49 7.68 -2.60
CA GLN A 132 8.54 8.38 -3.34
C GLN A 132 8.47 9.89 -3.14
N THR A 133 7.27 10.46 -3.20
CA THR A 133 6.98 11.87 -2.90
C THR A 133 5.74 11.96 -2.02
N TRP A 134 5.62 13.05 -1.26
CA TRP A 134 4.50 13.26 -0.35
C TRP A 134 4.30 14.75 -0.07
N TYR A 135 3.11 15.08 0.43
CA TYR A 135 2.79 16.40 0.92
C TYR A 135 2.89 16.42 2.44
N ILE A 136 3.80 17.21 2.99
CA ILE A 136 4.15 17.44 4.40
C ILE A 136 4.75 16.20 5.07
N TYR A 137 4.04 15.09 5.19
CA TYR A 137 4.52 13.87 5.84
C TYR A 137 3.93 12.63 5.18
N ILE A 138 4.67 11.52 5.21
CA ILE A 138 4.22 10.24 4.70
C ILE A 138 3.07 9.72 5.57
N ASN A 139 1.88 9.62 4.99
CA ASN A 139 0.69 9.02 5.59
C ASN A 139 -0.06 8.25 4.52
N MET A 140 -0.42 6.99 4.81
CA MET A 140 -1.12 6.15 3.84
C MET A 140 -2.22 5.31 4.48
N ARG A 141 -3.26 5.11 3.68
CA ARG A 141 -4.28 4.06 3.84
C ARG A 141 -4.38 3.33 2.50
N VAL A 142 -4.34 2.00 2.52
CA VAL A 142 -4.28 1.21 1.29
C VAL A 142 -5.26 0.03 1.30
N GLU A 143 -5.65 -0.38 0.10
CA GLU A 143 -6.30 -1.64 -0.21
C GLU A 143 -5.73 -2.17 -1.52
N PHE A 144 -5.77 -3.49 -1.71
CA PHE A 144 -5.33 -4.12 -2.95
C PHE A 144 -6.50 -4.67 -3.72
N ILE A 145 -6.38 -4.67 -5.05
CA ILE A 145 -7.41 -5.13 -5.99
C ILE A 145 -7.00 -6.50 -6.50
N LYS A 146 -7.92 -7.45 -6.39
CA LYS A 146 -7.69 -8.80 -6.91
C LYS A 146 -7.54 -8.75 -8.43
N GLY A 147 -6.53 -9.44 -8.94
CA GLY A 147 -6.31 -9.58 -10.36
C GLY A 147 -7.31 -10.55 -10.99
N VAL A 148 -7.55 -10.35 -12.28
CA VAL A 148 -8.40 -11.23 -13.11
C VAL A 148 -7.50 -11.79 -14.21
N CYS A 149 -7.41 -13.13 -14.28
CA CYS A 149 -6.87 -13.79 -15.45
C CYS A 149 -7.91 -13.74 -16.57
N HIS A 150 -7.58 -13.04 -17.64
CA HIS A 150 -8.34 -13.16 -18.87
C HIS A 150 -7.79 -14.39 -19.61
N ASP A 151 -8.52 -15.49 -19.58
CA ASP A 151 -8.33 -16.54 -20.54
C ASP A 151 -8.68 -15.95 -21.90
N LEU A 152 -7.67 -15.74 -22.72
CA LEU A 152 -7.88 -15.44 -24.12
C LEU A 152 -8.46 -16.70 -24.75
N TYR A 153 -9.76 -16.76 -24.87
CA TYR A 153 -10.40 -17.69 -25.78
C TYR A 153 -10.07 -17.25 -27.20
N ILE A 154 -9.23 -18.01 -27.83
CA ILE A 154 -8.98 -17.90 -29.25
C ILE A 154 -10.11 -18.59 -30.00
#